data_e4256e611732e2e0114d15fb87f32858
#
_entry.id   e4256e611732e2e0114d15fb87f32858
#
_cell.length_a   1.000
_cell.length_b   1.000
_cell.length_c   1.000
_cell.angle_alpha   90.00
_cell.angle_beta   90.00
_cell.angle_gamma   90.00
#
_symmetry.space_group_name_H-M   'P 1'
#
loop_
_entity.id
_entity.type
_entity.pdbx_description
1 polymer ?
#
loop_
_entity_poly.entity_id
_entity_poly.type
_entity_poly.pdbx_seq_one_letter_code
_entity_poly.pdbx_strand_id
1 'polypeptide(L)'
;MDEKLRRQMQTLDRLYKESDRIGDDYAAHFGMNNTAFWVLYTLSRADKPVTQNDLCEEWFFPAQTINSAVSGLVKKELVRLEPMPGTRNRKSIVLTEAGR
;
A
#
# COMPACT_ATOMS: atom_id res chain seq x y z
N MET A 1 0.47 33.36 6.80
CA MET A 1 -0.41 32.20 7.04
C MET A 1 -1.19 32.44 8.32
N ASP A 2 -2.47 32.15 8.28
CA ASP A 2 -3.36 32.24 9.43
C ASP A 2 -2.90 31.30 10.54
N GLU A 3 -2.96 31.75 11.78
CA GLU A 3 -2.53 30.97 12.95
C GLU A 3 -3.32 29.66 13.09
N LYS A 4 -4.62 29.71 12.86
CA LYS A 4 -5.47 28.53 12.92
C LYS A 4 -5.06 27.51 11.88
N LEU A 5 -4.83 27.95 10.65
CA LEU A 5 -4.40 27.07 9.56
C LEU A 5 -3.02 26.48 9.87
N ARG A 6 -2.11 27.28 10.41
CA ARG A 6 -0.79 26.79 10.78
C ARG A 6 -0.88 25.65 11.79
N ARG A 7 -1.72 25.79 12.81
CA ARG A 7 -1.91 24.76 13.83
C ARG A 7 -2.50 23.48 13.24
N GLN A 8 -3.46 23.63 12.32
CA GLN A 8 -4.06 22.49 11.64
C GLN A 8 -3.03 21.73 10.81
N MET A 9 -2.17 22.48 10.10
CA MET A 9 -1.13 21.85 9.28
C MET A 9 -0.07 21.17 10.13
N GLN A 10 0.28 21.75 11.28
CA GLN A 10 1.23 21.13 12.20
C GLN A 10 0.68 19.81 12.76
N THR A 11 -0.61 19.77 13.09
CA THR A 11 -1.27 18.57 13.57
C THR A 11 -1.25 17.48 12.49
N LEU A 12 -1.60 17.85 11.26
CA LEU A 12 -1.60 16.92 10.13
C LEU A 12 -0.19 16.38 9.88
N ASP A 13 0.80 17.26 9.89
CA ASP A 13 2.20 16.87 9.67
C ASP A 13 2.66 15.87 10.73
N ARG A 14 2.33 16.10 11.98
CA ARG A 14 2.67 15.18 13.06
C ARG A 14 2.01 13.82 12.88
N LEU A 15 0.73 13.80 12.52
CA LEU A 15 0.02 12.56 12.28
C LEU A 15 0.61 11.78 11.11
N TYR A 16 1.02 12.48 10.06
CA TYR A 16 1.70 11.87 8.93
C TYR A 16 3.01 11.20 9.35
N LYS A 17 3.80 11.89 10.15
CA LYS A 17 5.09 11.37 10.61
C LYS A 17 4.90 10.14 11.51
N GLU A 18 3.90 10.17 12.37
CA GLU A 18 3.58 9.02 13.22
C GLU A 18 3.11 7.84 12.39
N SER A 19 2.28 8.09 11.38
CA SER A 19 1.80 7.05 10.47
C SER A 19 2.96 6.40 9.70
N ASP A 20 3.88 7.21 9.18
CA ASP A 20 5.06 6.70 8.49
C ASP A 20 5.93 5.86 9.40
N ARG A 21 6.13 6.30 10.64
CA ARG A 21 6.92 5.56 11.60
C ARG A 21 6.31 4.20 11.92
N ILE A 22 4.99 4.16 12.09
CA ILE A 22 4.29 2.89 12.33
C ILE A 22 4.48 1.95 11.14
N GLY A 23 4.32 2.47 9.92
CA GLY A 23 4.53 1.69 8.72
C GLY A 23 5.95 1.18 8.59
N ASP A 24 6.94 2.03 8.86
CA ASP A 24 8.35 1.66 8.80
C ASP A 24 8.70 0.59 9.85
N ASP A 25 8.23 0.74 11.06
CA ASP A 25 8.49 -0.22 12.15
C ASP A 25 7.88 -1.58 11.81
N TYR A 26 6.65 -1.58 11.33
CA TYR A 26 5.95 -2.81 10.96
C TYR A 26 6.64 -3.49 9.78
N ALA A 27 7.00 -2.70 8.77
CA ALA A 27 7.68 -3.21 7.59
C ALA A 27 9.02 -3.84 7.95
N ALA A 28 9.79 -3.17 8.81
CA ALA A 28 11.09 -3.68 9.27
C ALA A 28 10.94 -5.00 10.01
N HIS A 29 9.90 -5.13 10.84
CA HIS A 29 9.63 -6.36 11.59
C HIS A 29 9.41 -7.55 10.65
N PHE A 30 8.77 -7.33 9.51
CA PHE A 30 8.47 -8.39 8.53
C PHE A 30 9.48 -8.43 7.37
N GLY A 31 10.55 -7.67 7.44
CA GLY A 31 11.59 -7.68 6.40
C GLY A 31 11.13 -7.10 5.08
N MET A 32 10.22 -6.13 5.11
CA MET A 32 9.73 -5.47 3.90
C MET A 32 9.91 -3.95 4.00
N ASN A 33 9.74 -3.24 2.91
CA ASN A 33 9.82 -1.79 2.93
C ASN A 33 8.45 -1.17 3.22
N ASN A 34 8.43 0.14 3.44
CA ASN A 34 7.22 0.89 3.78
C ASN A 34 6.16 0.79 2.68
N THR A 35 6.57 0.85 1.41
CA THR A 35 5.63 0.75 0.29
C THR A 35 4.88 -0.59 0.32
N ALA A 36 5.60 -1.69 0.54
CA ALA A 36 4.99 -3.01 0.64
C ALA A 36 3.99 -3.08 1.80
N PHE A 37 4.32 -2.46 2.93
CA PHE A 37 3.40 -2.37 4.07
C PHE A 37 2.09 -1.69 3.68
N TRP A 38 2.18 -0.54 2.98
CA TRP A 38 0.98 0.20 2.59
C TRP A 38 0.15 -0.55 1.55
N VAL A 39 0.79 -1.34 0.68
CA VAL A 39 0.08 -2.22 -0.24
C VAL A 39 -0.74 -3.24 0.56
N LEU A 40 -0.12 -3.92 1.52
CA LEU A 40 -0.82 -4.90 2.35
C LEU A 40 -1.98 -4.27 3.11
N TYR A 41 -1.76 -3.09 3.69
CA TYR A 41 -2.80 -2.37 4.41
C TYR A 41 -3.99 -2.05 3.51
N THR A 42 -3.72 -1.55 2.31
CA THR A 42 -4.78 -1.22 1.35
C THR A 42 -5.59 -2.47 0.98
N LEU A 43 -4.90 -3.58 0.74
CA LEU A 43 -5.59 -4.84 0.41
C LEU A 43 -6.42 -5.34 1.59
N SER A 44 -5.95 -5.16 2.81
CA SER A 44 -6.65 -5.65 4.00
C SER A 44 -7.99 -4.96 4.24
N ARG A 45 -8.12 -3.72 3.79
CA ARG A 45 -9.37 -2.95 3.96
C ARG A 45 -10.20 -2.84 2.69
N ALA A 46 -9.74 -3.42 1.59
CA ALA A 46 -10.45 -3.35 0.31
C ALA A 46 -11.63 -4.33 0.29
N ASP A 47 -12.75 -3.87 -0.24
CA ASP A 47 -13.95 -4.70 -0.44
C ASP A 47 -14.16 -5.04 -1.91
N LYS A 48 -13.25 -4.63 -2.78
CA LYS A 48 -13.27 -4.86 -4.23
C LYS A 48 -11.93 -5.39 -4.67
N PRO A 49 -11.86 -6.06 -5.81
CA PRO A 49 -10.56 -6.42 -6.40
C PRO A 49 -9.69 -5.19 -6.63
N VAL A 50 -8.42 -5.29 -6.30
CA VAL A 50 -7.45 -4.19 -6.39
C VAL A 50 -6.39 -4.56 -7.41
N THR A 51 -6.13 -3.66 -8.36
CA THR A 51 -5.06 -3.82 -9.35
C THR A 51 -3.87 -2.95 -8.96
N GLN A 52 -2.72 -3.17 -9.62
CA GLN A 52 -1.56 -2.30 -9.42
C GLN A 52 -1.88 -0.86 -9.83
N ASN A 53 -2.67 -0.68 -10.89
CA ASN A 53 -3.06 0.66 -11.34
C ASN A 53 -3.88 1.38 -10.27
N ASP A 54 -4.78 0.66 -9.60
CA ASP A 54 -5.57 1.23 -8.50
C ASP A 54 -4.67 1.75 -7.39
N LEU A 55 -3.62 1.01 -7.04
CA LEU A 55 -2.66 1.42 -6.02
C LEU A 55 -1.87 2.65 -6.45
N CYS A 56 -1.46 2.70 -7.72
CA CYS A 56 -0.76 3.87 -8.24
C CYS A 56 -1.61 5.12 -8.14
N GLU A 57 -2.88 5.02 -8.48
CA GLU A 57 -3.81 6.16 -8.41
C GLU A 57 -4.09 6.58 -6.97
N GLU A 58 -4.29 5.64 -6.07
CA GLU A 58 -4.60 5.95 -4.66
C GLU A 58 -3.43 6.59 -3.94
N TRP A 59 -2.21 6.08 -4.14
CA TRP A 59 -1.04 6.50 -3.38
C TRP A 59 -0.13 7.44 -4.15
N PHE A 60 -0.43 7.71 -5.42
CA PHE A 60 0.39 8.56 -6.29
C PHE A 60 1.84 8.08 -6.41
N PHE A 61 2.05 6.78 -6.31
CA PHE A 61 3.37 6.18 -6.52
C PHE A 61 3.59 5.85 -8.00
N PRO A 62 4.84 5.94 -8.48
CA PRO A 62 5.15 5.48 -9.83
C PRO A 62 4.82 4.00 -10.00
N ALA A 63 4.43 3.62 -11.21
CA ALA A 63 4.07 2.23 -11.50
C ALA A 63 5.20 1.26 -11.18
N GLN A 64 6.45 1.65 -11.44
CA GLN A 64 7.60 0.81 -11.15
C GLN A 64 7.76 0.55 -9.65
N THR A 65 7.50 1.56 -8.82
CA THR A 65 7.59 1.43 -7.36
C THR A 65 6.56 0.42 -6.87
N ILE A 66 5.32 0.53 -7.34
CA ILE A 66 4.24 -0.40 -6.96
C ILE A 66 4.54 -1.80 -7.49
N ASN A 67 5.00 -1.91 -8.72
CA ASN A 67 5.33 -3.21 -9.30
C ASN A 67 6.43 -3.93 -8.50
N SER A 68 7.45 -3.21 -8.07
CA SER A 68 8.52 -3.77 -7.26
C SER A 68 8.01 -4.23 -5.90
N ALA A 69 7.15 -3.45 -5.25
CA ALA A 69 6.56 -3.80 -3.96
C ALA A 69 5.69 -5.05 -4.09
N VAL A 70 4.84 -5.11 -5.10
CA VAL A 70 3.96 -6.26 -5.33
C VAL A 70 4.79 -7.52 -5.65
N SER A 71 5.83 -7.39 -6.48
CA SER A 71 6.71 -8.52 -6.80
C SER A 71 7.37 -9.08 -5.55
N GLY A 72 7.82 -8.21 -4.66
CA GLY A 72 8.41 -8.63 -3.39
C GLY A 72 7.41 -9.37 -2.51
N LEU A 73 6.18 -8.91 -2.47
CA LEU A 73 5.11 -9.55 -1.68
C LEU A 73 4.72 -10.91 -2.27
N VAL A 74 4.73 -11.03 -3.60
CA VAL A 74 4.48 -12.32 -4.25
C VAL A 74 5.57 -13.33 -3.88
N LYS A 75 6.84 -12.89 -3.89
CA LYS A 75 7.95 -13.77 -3.50
C LYS A 75 7.86 -14.23 -2.06
N LYS A 76 7.32 -13.40 -1.18
CA LYS A 76 7.12 -13.75 0.23
C LYS A 76 5.82 -14.56 0.45
N GLU A 77 5.08 -14.80 -0.62
CA GLU A 77 3.82 -15.53 -0.58
C GLU A 77 2.75 -14.86 0.28
N LEU A 78 2.83 -13.54 0.43
CA LEU A 78 1.85 -12.75 1.17
C LEU A 78 0.69 -12.30 0.29
N VAL A 79 0.92 -12.22 -1.01
CA VAL A 79 -0.12 -11.92 -2.00
C VAL A 79 0.06 -12.85 -3.20
N ARG A 80 -1.01 -12.98 -3.98
CA ARG A 80 -0.96 -13.64 -5.29
C ARG A 80 -1.69 -12.78 -6.30
N LEU A 81 -1.38 -12.99 -7.57
CA LEU A 81 -2.04 -12.28 -8.67
C LEU A 81 -3.06 -13.20 -9.30
N GLU A 82 -4.27 -12.70 -9.50
CA GLU A 82 -5.35 -13.46 -10.13
C GLU A 82 -5.88 -12.68 -11.34
N PRO A 83 -6.15 -13.36 -12.48
CA PRO A 83 -6.74 -12.69 -13.63
C PRO A 83 -8.11 -12.10 -13.26
N MET A 84 -8.38 -10.88 -13.75
CA MET A 84 -9.69 -10.26 -13.55
C MET A 84 -10.65 -10.72 -14.63
N PRO A 85 -11.87 -11.16 -14.26
CA PRO A 85 -12.88 -11.53 -15.24
C PRO A 85 -13.19 -10.35 -16.19
N GLY A 86 -13.33 -10.63 -17.47
CA GLY A 86 -13.70 -9.62 -18.45
C GLY A 86 -12.58 -8.72 -18.93
N THR A 87 -11.35 -8.94 -18.48
CA THR A 87 -10.18 -8.15 -18.91
C THR A 87 -9.09 -9.08 -19.42
N ARG A 88 -8.33 -8.61 -20.44
CA ARG A 88 -7.30 -9.45 -21.05
C ARG A 88 -6.02 -9.54 -20.24
N ASN A 89 -5.57 -8.42 -19.69
CA ASN A 89 -4.24 -8.34 -19.08
C ASN A 89 -4.25 -7.81 -17.67
N ARG A 90 -5.41 -7.53 -17.11
CA ARG A 90 -5.49 -7.01 -15.74
C ARG A 90 -5.53 -8.15 -14.74
N LYS A 91 -4.77 -7.98 -13.69
CA LYS A 91 -4.73 -8.95 -12.58
C LYS A 91 -5.05 -8.22 -11.30
N SER A 92 -5.88 -8.83 -10.47
CA SER A 92 -6.11 -8.34 -9.13
C SER A 92 -5.05 -8.90 -8.18
N ILE A 93 -4.74 -8.13 -7.15
CA ILE A 93 -3.80 -8.53 -6.11
C ILE A 93 -4.62 -9.04 -4.94
N VAL A 94 -4.37 -10.27 -4.53
CA VAL A 94 -5.18 -10.94 -3.50
C VAL A 94 -4.28 -11.34 -2.33
N LEU A 95 -4.72 -11.04 -1.11
CA LEU A 95 -4.00 -11.49 0.08
C LEU A 95 -4.10 -13.01 0.22
N THR A 96 -2.99 -13.64 0.54
CA THR A 96 -2.98 -15.04 0.96
C THR A 96 -3.32 -15.11 2.44
N GLU A 97 -3.49 -16.32 2.99
CA GLU A 97 -3.67 -16.46 4.42
C GLU A 97 -2.48 -15.91 5.20
N ALA A 98 -1.28 -16.13 4.69
CA ALA A 98 -0.06 -15.61 5.32
C ALA A 98 0.00 -14.08 5.31
N GLY A 99 -0.65 -13.42 4.31
CA GLY A 99 -0.68 -11.98 4.19
C GLY A 99 -1.77 -11.30 5.02
N ARG A 100 -2.66 -12.07 5.58
CA ARG A 100 -3.76 -11.53 6.39
C ARG A 100 -3.38 -11.30 7.83
#